data_9c6091157d08cc064262a496b8d54795
#
_entry.id   9c6091157d08cc064262a496b8d54795
#
_cell.length_a   1.000
_cell.length_b   1.000
_cell.length_c   1.000
_cell.angle_alpha   90.00
_cell.angle_beta   90.00
_cell.angle_gamma   90.00
#
_symmetry.space_group_name_H-M   'P 1'
#
loop_
_entity.id
_entity.type
_entity.pdbx_description
1 polymer ?
#
loop_
_entity_poly.entity_id
_entity_poly.type
_entity_poly.pdbx_seq_one_letter_code
_entity_poly.pdbx_strand_id
1 'polypeptide(L)'
;MNDEPIDPFKSLASFLAYELRHSREDAGLSQDALAGDLFTTRASVSAYENETRRPGKEFAVAADARLKTGRRLEIIQHHAHREHGSSWFKSYLGYEAKADSLKLFQAQVVHALLQTERYARALLSLAEDISDLDGDVAERLSRQSILTRTDPAPPYVWLLLDEAVLRRRIGGADVMREQLEHLLEMSLHPRVCIQVIPFSAGEHKGLDGPFALIDQEDRQVAYTEAHMGGRLIEDGKEVRRLGVNYDLARAKALSDDETRVLIDELMEALL
;
A
#
# COMPACT_ATOMS: atom_id res chain seq x y z
N MET A 1 16.14 25.08 15.60
CA MET A 1 16.24 23.65 15.95
C MET A 1 15.15 23.41 16.99
N ASN A 2 14.11 22.65 16.61
CA ASN A 2 13.04 22.33 17.58
C ASN A 2 13.62 21.34 18.59
N ASP A 3 13.76 21.79 19.81
CA ASP A 3 14.22 21.02 20.95
C ASP A 3 13.03 20.46 21.76
N GLU A 4 11.92 20.17 21.08
CA GLU A 4 10.81 19.45 21.71
C GLU A 4 11.26 18.01 22.00
N PRO A 5 11.10 17.54 23.25
CA PRO A 5 11.45 16.18 23.60
C PRO A 5 10.56 15.21 22.78
N ILE A 6 11.18 14.18 22.18
CA ILE A 6 10.45 13.15 21.46
C ILE A 6 9.50 12.44 22.41
N ASP A 7 8.22 12.40 22.05
CA ASP A 7 7.22 11.61 22.75
C ASP A 7 7.35 10.11 22.35
N PRO A 8 7.86 9.24 23.25
CA PRO A 8 8.07 7.83 22.94
C PRO A 8 6.75 7.04 22.72
N PHE A 9 5.61 7.61 23.10
CA PHE A 9 4.30 6.97 22.96
C PHE A 9 3.65 7.21 21.59
N LYS A 10 4.23 8.11 20.77
CA LYS A 10 3.69 8.48 19.47
C LYS A 10 3.81 7.34 18.43
N SER A 11 4.91 6.60 18.43
CA SER A 11 5.20 5.52 17.49
C SER A 11 6.37 4.66 17.97
N LEU A 12 6.55 3.45 17.41
CA LEU A 12 7.76 2.66 17.65
C LEU A 12 9.04 3.34 17.13
N ALA A 13 8.94 4.18 16.12
CA ALA A 13 10.08 4.98 15.64
C ALA A 13 10.48 6.04 16.68
N SER A 14 9.49 6.74 17.24
CA SER A 14 9.72 7.69 18.35
C SER A 14 10.26 6.98 19.59
N PHE A 15 9.75 5.78 19.88
CA PHE A 15 10.26 4.97 20.98
C PHE A 15 11.70 4.50 20.74
N LEU A 16 12.04 4.11 19.49
CA LEU A 16 13.43 3.77 19.13
C LEU A 16 14.38 4.95 19.30
N ALA A 17 13.99 6.13 18.85
CA ALA A 17 14.78 7.36 18.96
C ALA A 17 15.00 7.75 20.44
N TYR A 18 13.95 7.71 21.23
CA TYR A 18 13.98 7.94 22.68
C TYR A 18 14.90 6.94 23.37
N GLU A 19 14.73 5.64 23.12
CA GLU A 19 15.47 4.56 23.77
C GLU A 19 16.96 4.58 23.39
N LEU A 20 17.28 4.92 22.14
CA LEU A 20 18.68 5.11 21.71
C LEU A 20 19.33 6.26 22.45
N ARG A 21 18.66 7.42 22.51
CA ARG A 21 19.15 8.60 23.24
C ARG A 21 19.34 8.30 24.74
N HIS A 22 18.32 7.71 25.36
CA HIS A 22 18.33 7.38 26.79
C HIS A 22 19.45 6.39 27.12
N SER A 23 19.58 5.31 26.38
CA SER A 23 20.63 4.31 26.58
C SER A 23 22.03 4.89 26.36
N ARG A 24 22.22 5.84 25.43
CA ARG A 24 23.49 6.55 25.22
C ARG A 24 23.82 7.46 26.40
N GLU A 25 22.85 8.22 26.90
CA GLU A 25 23.00 9.12 28.05
C GLU A 25 23.29 8.36 29.32
N ASP A 26 22.60 7.25 29.57
CA ASP A 26 22.87 6.36 30.72
C ASP A 26 24.29 5.76 30.67
N ALA A 27 24.80 5.51 29.46
CA ALA A 27 26.19 5.08 29.26
C ALA A 27 27.22 6.24 29.40
N GLY A 28 26.77 7.48 29.63
CA GLY A 28 27.63 8.67 29.76
C GLY A 28 28.30 9.08 28.45
N LEU A 29 27.76 8.69 27.28
CA LEU A 29 28.37 8.94 25.98
C LEU A 29 27.79 10.18 25.30
N SER A 30 28.66 11.00 24.70
CA SER A 30 28.22 12.00 23.73
C SER A 30 27.82 11.35 22.42
N GLN A 31 27.05 12.09 21.58
CA GLN A 31 26.72 11.61 20.21
C GLN A 31 27.98 11.34 19.36
N ASP A 32 29.05 12.16 19.53
CA ASP A 32 30.32 11.97 18.85
C ASP A 32 31.03 10.69 19.34
N ALA A 33 31.02 10.43 20.63
CA ALA A 33 31.64 9.22 21.20
C ALA A 33 30.91 7.96 20.69
N LEU A 34 29.59 7.93 20.73
CA LEU A 34 28.83 6.80 20.20
C LEU A 34 29.04 6.63 18.69
N ALA A 35 29.09 7.74 17.94
CA ALA A 35 29.35 7.70 16.50
C ALA A 35 30.71 7.10 16.16
N GLY A 36 31.76 7.49 16.91
CA GLY A 36 33.11 6.92 16.77
C GLY A 36 33.14 5.42 17.06
N ASP A 37 32.51 5.00 18.16
CA ASP A 37 32.44 3.58 18.55
C ASP A 37 31.68 2.70 17.54
N LEU A 38 30.72 3.27 16.80
CA LEU A 38 29.88 2.56 15.83
C LEU A 38 30.28 2.83 14.37
N PHE A 39 31.46 3.43 14.14
CA PHE A 39 31.98 3.74 12.80
C PHE A 39 30.98 4.52 11.92
N THR A 40 30.27 5.47 12.53
CA THR A 40 29.31 6.35 11.85
C THR A 40 29.63 7.82 12.12
N THR A 41 28.73 8.75 11.77
CA THR A 41 28.92 10.18 12.00
C THR A 41 28.01 10.68 13.14
N ARG A 42 28.45 11.73 13.86
CA ARG A 42 27.62 12.43 14.84
C ARG A 42 26.27 12.86 14.24
N ALA A 43 26.29 13.38 12.99
CA ALA A 43 25.07 13.78 12.28
C ALA A 43 24.10 12.61 12.09
N SER A 44 24.61 11.38 11.85
CA SER A 44 23.77 10.18 11.78
C SER A 44 23.14 9.83 13.10
N VAL A 45 23.93 9.83 14.21
CA VAL A 45 23.39 9.57 15.57
C VAL A 45 22.34 10.61 15.94
N SER A 46 22.63 11.90 15.70
CA SER A 46 21.68 12.97 15.94
C SER A 46 20.39 12.82 15.11
N ALA A 47 20.52 12.43 13.83
CA ALA A 47 19.35 12.20 12.95
C ALA A 47 18.49 11.01 13.45
N TYR A 48 19.11 9.96 14.00
CA TYR A 48 18.40 8.83 14.58
C TYR A 48 17.68 9.21 15.89
N GLU A 49 18.36 9.94 16.77
CA GLU A 49 17.82 10.40 18.06
C GLU A 49 16.76 11.50 17.92
N ASN A 50 16.68 12.19 16.78
CA ASN A 50 15.67 13.22 16.49
C ASN A 50 14.62 12.74 15.44
N GLU A 51 14.58 11.45 15.15
CA GLU A 51 13.59 10.83 14.26
C GLU A 51 13.60 11.36 12.80
N THR A 52 14.61 12.15 12.42
CA THR A 52 14.76 12.70 11.06
C THR A 52 15.28 11.66 10.07
N ARG A 53 15.91 10.60 10.57
CA ARG A 53 16.34 9.41 9.82
C ARG A 53 16.23 8.18 10.71
N ARG A 54 15.93 7.01 10.12
CA ARG A 54 15.86 5.75 10.87
C ARG A 54 17.18 5.00 10.82
N PRO A 55 17.60 4.40 11.95
CA PRO A 55 18.75 3.52 11.96
C PRO A 55 18.44 2.21 11.21
N GLY A 56 19.42 1.71 10.45
CA GLY A 56 19.36 0.37 9.88
C GLY A 56 19.54 -0.72 10.94
N LYS A 57 19.24 -1.98 10.57
CA LYS A 57 19.39 -3.14 11.46
C LYS A 57 20.82 -3.28 11.97
N GLU A 58 21.82 -3.11 11.11
CA GLU A 58 23.25 -3.24 11.46
C GLU A 58 23.65 -2.24 12.54
N PHE A 59 23.17 -0.98 12.43
CA PHE A 59 23.41 0.02 13.45
C PHE A 59 22.74 -0.36 14.77
N ALA A 60 21.49 -0.80 14.76
CA ALA A 60 20.76 -1.17 15.98
C ALA A 60 21.43 -2.33 16.72
N VAL A 61 21.91 -3.36 15.99
CA VAL A 61 22.66 -4.49 16.56
C VAL A 61 23.98 -4.01 17.19
N ALA A 62 24.73 -3.15 16.50
CA ALA A 62 25.97 -2.61 16.99
C ALA A 62 25.77 -1.69 18.22
N ALA A 63 24.69 -0.89 18.22
CA ALA A 63 24.30 -0.05 19.34
C ALA A 63 23.89 -0.88 20.56
N ASP A 64 23.12 -1.96 20.40
CA ASP A 64 22.80 -2.90 21.48
C ASP A 64 24.06 -3.49 22.14
N ALA A 65 25.04 -3.91 21.32
CA ALA A 65 26.28 -4.46 21.82
C ALA A 65 27.11 -3.40 22.60
N ARG A 66 27.17 -2.17 22.08
CA ARG A 66 27.95 -1.07 22.68
C ARG A 66 27.29 -0.51 23.96
N LEU A 67 25.96 -0.36 23.94
CA LEU A 67 25.20 0.22 25.08
C LEU A 67 24.71 -0.84 26.07
N LYS A 68 24.99 -2.11 25.81
CA LYS A 68 24.62 -3.26 26.68
C LYS A 68 23.11 -3.36 26.88
N THR A 69 22.32 -3.04 25.88
CA THR A 69 20.86 -3.08 25.91
C THR A 69 20.29 -4.46 25.53
N GLY A 70 21.15 -5.46 25.37
CA GLY A 70 20.77 -6.79 24.92
C GLY A 70 20.41 -6.78 23.43
N ARG A 71 19.15 -7.02 23.10
CA ARG A 71 18.63 -6.91 21.73
C ARG A 71 17.49 -5.91 21.62
N ARG A 72 17.38 -5.00 22.58
CA ARG A 72 16.23 -4.10 22.70
C ARG A 72 16.11 -3.16 21.50
N LEU A 73 17.22 -2.50 21.13
CA LEU A 73 17.22 -1.58 19.98
C LEU A 73 17.00 -2.31 18.66
N GLU A 74 17.58 -3.51 18.47
CA GLU A 74 17.34 -4.36 17.30
C GLU A 74 15.85 -4.76 17.20
N ILE A 75 15.23 -5.16 18.32
CA ILE A 75 13.83 -5.56 18.34
C ILE A 75 12.92 -4.38 18.04
N ILE A 76 13.13 -3.23 18.69
CA ILE A 76 12.33 -2.03 18.43
C ILE A 76 12.51 -1.57 16.99
N GLN A 77 13.74 -1.56 16.45
CA GLN A 77 14.05 -1.21 15.07
C GLN A 77 13.32 -2.12 14.09
N HIS A 78 13.32 -3.44 14.35
CA HIS A 78 12.61 -4.41 13.52
C HIS A 78 11.11 -4.10 13.44
N HIS A 79 10.48 -3.80 14.57
CA HIS A 79 9.06 -3.47 14.60
C HIS A 79 8.77 -2.06 14.07
N ALA A 80 9.59 -1.06 14.41
CA ALA A 80 9.45 0.31 13.90
C ALA A 80 9.59 0.38 12.37
N HIS A 81 10.42 -0.48 11.78
CA HIS A 81 10.54 -0.58 10.32
C HIS A 81 9.28 -1.14 9.65
N ARG A 82 8.48 -1.90 10.37
CA ARG A 82 7.23 -2.53 9.92
C ARG A 82 5.98 -1.67 10.19
N GLU A 83 6.09 -0.63 11.02
CA GLU A 83 4.94 0.14 11.52
C GLU A 83 4.43 1.24 10.56
N HIS A 84 5.10 1.54 9.43
CA HIS A 84 4.77 2.70 8.61
C HIS A 84 3.99 2.36 7.35
N GLY A 85 2.72 2.70 7.35
CA GLY A 85 1.82 2.62 6.18
C GLY A 85 2.34 3.36 4.94
N SER A 86 2.96 4.54 5.09
CA SER A 86 3.51 5.30 3.95
C SER A 86 4.73 4.63 3.30
N SER A 87 5.58 3.97 4.08
CA SER A 87 6.75 3.22 3.58
C SER A 87 6.31 1.97 2.82
N TRP A 88 5.31 1.25 3.31
CA TRP A 88 4.79 0.06 2.65
C TRP A 88 4.03 0.38 1.36
N PHE A 89 3.31 1.49 1.34
CA PHE A 89 2.64 1.95 0.12
C PHE A 89 3.66 2.34 -0.96
N LYS A 90 4.75 3.04 -0.61
CA LYS A 90 5.84 3.33 -1.56
C LYS A 90 6.50 2.05 -2.08
N SER A 91 6.73 1.07 -1.19
CA SER A 91 7.26 -0.24 -1.59
C SER A 91 6.28 -0.98 -2.50
N TYR A 92 4.98 -0.98 -2.16
CA TYR A 92 3.92 -1.52 -3.01
C TYR A 92 3.93 -0.91 -4.41
N LEU A 93 4.01 0.43 -4.52
CA LEU A 93 4.10 1.12 -5.81
C LEU A 93 5.34 0.68 -6.61
N GLY A 94 6.46 0.44 -5.94
CA GLY A 94 7.67 -0.10 -6.56
C GLY A 94 7.50 -1.52 -7.11
N TYR A 95 6.73 -2.38 -6.44
CA TYR A 95 6.36 -3.70 -6.94
C TYR A 95 5.34 -3.61 -8.07
N GLU A 96 4.28 -2.79 -7.90
CA GLU A 96 3.26 -2.59 -8.92
C GLU A 96 3.85 -2.10 -10.25
N ALA A 97 4.77 -1.13 -10.20
CA ALA A 97 5.42 -0.58 -11.38
C ALA A 97 6.22 -1.61 -12.19
N LYS A 98 6.66 -2.71 -11.57
CA LYS A 98 7.47 -3.76 -12.19
C LYS A 98 6.72 -5.09 -12.31
N ALA A 99 5.43 -5.12 -11.98
CA ALA A 99 4.65 -6.35 -11.95
C ALA A 99 4.60 -7.04 -13.31
N ASP A 100 4.67 -8.37 -13.32
CA ASP A 100 4.37 -9.23 -14.46
C ASP A 100 2.90 -9.61 -14.45
N SER A 101 2.32 -9.74 -13.26
CA SER A 101 0.89 -9.95 -13.08
C SER A 101 0.38 -9.34 -11.79
N LEU A 102 -0.90 -8.94 -11.79
CA LEU A 102 -1.62 -8.34 -10.68
C LEU A 102 -2.97 -9.05 -10.51
N LYS A 103 -3.22 -9.58 -9.30
CA LYS A 103 -4.56 -10.01 -8.88
C LYS A 103 -5.05 -9.03 -7.82
N LEU A 104 -6.06 -8.25 -8.15
CA LEU A 104 -6.57 -7.13 -7.35
C LEU A 104 -7.98 -7.47 -6.88
N PHE A 105 -8.22 -7.49 -5.58
CA PHE A 105 -9.58 -7.53 -5.02
C PHE A 105 -9.93 -6.16 -4.44
N GLN A 106 -11.09 -5.62 -4.82
CA GLN A 106 -11.58 -4.32 -4.38
C GLN A 106 -13.02 -4.41 -3.90
N ALA A 107 -13.29 -3.89 -2.70
CA ALA A 107 -14.61 -3.94 -2.05
C ALA A 107 -15.29 -2.57 -1.89
N GLN A 108 -14.54 -1.47 -2.00
CA GLN A 108 -15.08 -0.12 -1.73
C GLN A 108 -15.03 0.80 -2.94
N VAL A 109 -13.93 0.77 -3.71
CA VAL A 109 -13.67 1.68 -4.85
C VAL A 109 -12.97 0.93 -5.98
N VAL A 110 -13.03 1.45 -7.19
CA VAL A 110 -12.24 0.93 -8.32
C VAL A 110 -10.75 1.12 -8.04
N HIS A 111 -9.93 0.13 -8.40
CA HIS A 111 -8.47 0.22 -8.23
C HIS A 111 -7.87 1.35 -9.09
N ALA A 112 -6.83 2.04 -8.58
CA ALA A 112 -6.23 3.22 -9.22
C ALA A 112 -5.79 3.00 -10.67
N LEU A 113 -5.36 1.79 -11.02
CA LEU A 113 -4.97 1.44 -12.40
C LEU A 113 -6.11 1.52 -13.42
N LEU A 114 -7.37 1.53 -12.97
CA LEU A 114 -8.56 1.54 -13.83
C LEU A 114 -9.53 2.67 -13.47
N GLN A 115 -9.05 3.72 -12.78
CA GLN A 115 -9.85 4.91 -12.48
C GLN A 115 -9.80 5.91 -13.63
N THR A 116 -10.93 6.58 -13.92
CA THR A 116 -10.93 7.82 -14.71
C THR A 116 -10.42 9.00 -13.88
N GLU A 117 -10.00 10.07 -14.53
CA GLU A 117 -9.53 11.28 -13.84
C GLU A 117 -10.59 11.85 -12.89
N ARG A 118 -11.83 11.97 -13.36
CA ARG A 118 -12.94 12.53 -12.57
C ARG A 118 -13.27 11.67 -11.36
N TYR A 119 -13.22 10.34 -11.50
CA TYR A 119 -13.41 9.41 -10.40
C TYR A 119 -12.27 9.49 -9.37
N ALA A 120 -11.02 9.50 -9.83
CA ALA A 120 -9.85 9.67 -8.98
C ALA A 120 -9.90 10.99 -8.20
N ARG A 121 -10.26 12.09 -8.87
CA ARG A 121 -10.42 13.43 -8.29
C ARG A 121 -11.50 13.44 -7.21
N ALA A 122 -12.65 12.82 -7.46
CA ALA A 122 -13.73 12.73 -6.49
C ALA A 122 -13.32 11.97 -5.22
N LEU A 123 -12.50 10.93 -5.33
CA LEU A 123 -11.97 10.21 -4.18
C LEU A 123 -10.90 11.01 -3.42
N LEU A 124 -9.96 11.62 -4.14
CA LEU A 124 -8.85 12.36 -3.53
C LEU A 124 -9.35 13.63 -2.82
N SER A 125 -10.43 14.25 -3.31
CA SER A 125 -11.04 15.43 -2.68
C SER A 125 -11.64 15.17 -1.29
N LEU A 126 -11.71 13.91 -0.84
CA LEU A 126 -12.17 13.55 0.51
C LEU A 126 -11.06 13.63 1.57
N ALA A 127 -9.79 13.80 1.18
CA ALA A 127 -8.69 13.94 2.13
C ALA A 127 -8.78 15.27 2.89
N GLU A 128 -8.44 15.24 4.20
CA GLU A 128 -8.51 16.43 5.07
C GLU A 128 -7.41 17.46 4.75
N ASP A 129 -6.22 16.99 4.34
CA ASP A 129 -5.05 17.83 4.07
C ASP A 129 -4.69 17.84 2.57
N ILE A 130 -5.50 18.51 1.76
CA ILE A 130 -5.25 18.61 0.32
C ILE A 130 -4.43 19.89 0.07
N SER A 131 -3.14 19.73 -0.22
CA SER A 131 -2.27 20.85 -0.61
C SER A 131 -2.18 21.02 -2.13
N ASP A 132 -2.28 19.92 -2.89
CA ASP A 132 -2.18 19.89 -4.36
C ASP A 132 -3.01 18.74 -4.95
N LEU A 133 -4.32 18.94 -5.07
CA LEU A 133 -5.23 17.94 -5.63
C LEU A 133 -4.87 17.55 -7.07
N ASP A 134 -4.45 18.52 -7.89
CA ASP A 134 -4.12 18.25 -9.29
C ASP A 134 -2.85 17.41 -9.40
N GLY A 135 -1.84 17.68 -8.57
CA GLY A 135 -0.64 16.86 -8.47
C GLY A 135 -0.94 15.45 -8.00
N ASP A 136 -1.77 15.28 -6.96
CA ASP A 136 -2.18 13.98 -6.42
C ASP A 136 -2.95 13.15 -7.45
N VAL A 137 -3.83 13.79 -8.23
CA VAL A 137 -4.56 13.15 -9.34
C VAL A 137 -3.59 12.71 -10.42
N ALA A 138 -2.67 13.59 -10.84
CA ALA A 138 -1.67 13.27 -11.85
C ALA A 138 -0.75 12.11 -11.41
N GLU A 139 -0.29 12.12 -10.15
CA GLU A 139 0.50 11.02 -9.58
C GLU A 139 -0.29 9.69 -9.62
N ARG A 140 -1.56 9.70 -9.19
CA ARG A 140 -2.43 8.52 -9.21
C ARG A 140 -2.61 7.96 -10.62
N LEU A 141 -2.89 8.82 -11.60
CA LEU A 141 -3.08 8.40 -13.00
C LEU A 141 -1.79 7.95 -13.67
N SER A 142 -0.63 8.50 -13.27
CA SER A 142 0.67 8.08 -13.81
C SER A 142 0.95 6.59 -13.61
N ARG A 143 0.38 5.96 -12.58
CA ARG A 143 0.48 4.52 -12.32
C ARG A 143 -0.10 3.67 -13.45
N GLN A 144 -1.07 4.19 -14.20
CA GLN A 144 -1.72 3.48 -15.31
C GLN A 144 -0.78 3.25 -16.50
N SER A 145 0.36 3.97 -16.56
CA SER A 145 1.38 3.79 -17.58
C SER A 145 1.91 2.36 -17.67
N ILE A 146 1.81 1.57 -16.61
CA ILE A 146 2.19 0.15 -16.64
C ILE A 146 1.32 -0.69 -17.58
N LEU A 147 0.09 -0.28 -17.84
CA LEU A 147 -0.86 -0.99 -18.71
C LEU A 147 -0.52 -0.81 -20.20
N THR A 148 0.25 0.23 -20.54
CA THR A 148 0.62 0.58 -21.92
C THR A 148 2.13 0.55 -22.17
N ARG A 149 2.93 0.22 -21.15
CA ARG A 149 4.40 0.12 -21.30
C ARG A 149 4.78 -0.96 -22.32
N THR A 150 5.93 -0.81 -22.95
CA THR A 150 6.45 -1.78 -23.93
C THR A 150 7.62 -2.61 -23.40
N ASP A 151 8.37 -2.05 -22.47
CA ASP A 151 9.53 -2.70 -21.83
C ASP A 151 9.58 -2.31 -20.33
N PRO A 152 9.47 -3.28 -19.43
CA PRO A 152 9.03 -4.66 -19.65
C PRO A 152 7.59 -4.71 -20.21
N ALA A 153 7.15 -5.87 -20.70
CA ALA A 153 5.77 -6.02 -21.22
C ALA A 153 4.72 -5.61 -20.17
N PRO A 154 3.53 -5.14 -20.61
CA PRO A 154 2.45 -4.79 -19.69
C PRO A 154 2.04 -6.00 -18.84
N PRO A 155 1.68 -5.82 -17.56
CA PRO A 155 1.26 -6.93 -16.71
C PRO A 155 -0.07 -7.53 -17.16
N TYR A 156 -0.33 -8.78 -16.78
CA TYR A 156 -1.69 -9.30 -16.73
C TYR A 156 -2.38 -8.76 -15.48
N VAL A 157 -3.60 -8.25 -15.63
CA VAL A 157 -4.39 -7.68 -14.54
C VAL A 157 -5.70 -8.45 -14.38
N TRP A 158 -5.93 -9.06 -13.24
CA TRP A 158 -7.21 -9.60 -12.83
C TRP A 158 -7.81 -8.69 -11.75
N LEU A 159 -8.83 -7.94 -12.13
CA LEU A 159 -9.58 -7.10 -11.21
C LEU A 159 -10.86 -7.81 -10.79
N LEU A 160 -10.94 -8.18 -9.52
CA LEU A 160 -12.13 -8.73 -8.89
C LEU A 160 -12.78 -7.66 -8.03
N LEU A 161 -14.02 -7.31 -8.35
CA LEU A 161 -14.79 -6.27 -7.67
C LEU A 161 -15.93 -6.89 -6.88
N ASP A 162 -16.19 -6.36 -5.69
CA ASP A 162 -17.50 -6.51 -5.06
C ASP A 162 -18.51 -5.62 -5.80
N GLU A 163 -19.75 -6.08 -5.97
CA GLU A 163 -20.81 -5.34 -6.67
C GLU A 163 -21.06 -3.95 -6.04
N ALA A 164 -20.80 -3.77 -4.74
CA ALA A 164 -20.93 -2.49 -4.05
C ALA A 164 -20.05 -1.39 -4.68
N VAL A 165 -18.90 -1.74 -5.26
CA VAL A 165 -18.00 -0.82 -5.95
C VAL A 165 -18.69 -0.15 -7.14
N LEU A 166 -19.45 -0.93 -7.92
CA LEU A 166 -20.13 -0.44 -9.12
C LEU A 166 -21.42 0.34 -8.79
N ARG A 167 -22.06 0.06 -7.66
CA ARG A 167 -23.30 0.72 -7.25
C ARG A 167 -23.08 2.02 -6.47
N ARG A 168 -21.89 2.23 -5.93
CA ARG A 168 -21.55 3.45 -5.19
C ARG A 168 -21.28 4.61 -6.15
N ARG A 169 -22.15 5.61 -6.14
CA ARG A 169 -22.07 6.78 -7.04
C ARG A 169 -20.98 7.75 -6.60
N ILE A 170 -19.72 7.40 -6.81
CA ILE A 170 -18.57 8.26 -6.53
C ILE A 170 -18.57 9.43 -7.52
N GLY A 171 -18.50 10.66 -7.01
CA GLY A 171 -18.53 11.87 -7.83
C GLY A 171 -19.87 12.19 -8.50
N GLY A 172 -20.94 11.42 -8.18
CA GLY A 172 -22.25 11.58 -8.79
C GLY A 172 -22.49 10.66 -10.01
N ALA A 173 -23.69 10.75 -10.62
CA ALA A 173 -24.12 9.85 -11.68
C ALA A 173 -23.22 9.93 -12.94
N ASP A 174 -22.89 11.16 -13.38
CA ASP A 174 -22.10 11.36 -14.61
C ASP A 174 -20.67 10.83 -14.48
N VAL A 175 -20.02 11.05 -13.31
CA VAL A 175 -18.67 10.53 -13.04
C VAL A 175 -18.69 9.02 -12.97
N MET A 176 -19.70 8.46 -12.30
CA MET A 176 -19.82 7.02 -12.19
C MET A 176 -20.11 6.35 -13.52
N ARG A 177 -20.91 6.97 -14.39
CA ARG A 177 -21.14 6.47 -15.75
C ARG A 177 -19.84 6.43 -16.55
N GLU A 178 -19.08 7.53 -16.58
CA GLU A 178 -17.77 7.59 -17.25
C GLU A 178 -16.84 6.48 -16.73
N GLN A 179 -16.85 6.23 -15.41
CA GLN A 179 -16.06 5.17 -14.81
C GLN A 179 -16.50 3.77 -15.25
N LEU A 180 -17.81 3.52 -15.35
CA LEU A 180 -18.36 2.25 -15.82
C LEU A 180 -18.07 2.02 -17.30
N GLU A 181 -18.22 3.04 -18.15
CA GLU A 181 -17.82 3.02 -19.56
C GLU A 181 -16.34 2.65 -19.71
N HIS A 182 -15.47 3.27 -18.92
CA HIS A 182 -14.04 2.97 -18.91
C HIS A 182 -13.75 1.52 -18.48
N LEU A 183 -14.47 0.98 -17.49
CA LEU A 183 -14.31 -0.43 -17.10
C LEU A 183 -14.73 -1.38 -18.23
N LEU A 184 -15.80 -1.08 -18.98
CA LEU A 184 -16.20 -1.85 -20.15
C LEU A 184 -15.12 -1.83 -21.22
N GLU A 185 -14.57 -0.66 -21.56
CA GLU A 185 -13.46 -0.54 -22.51
C GLU A 185 -12.25 -1.37 -22.08
N MET A 186 -11.85 -1.24 -20.82
CA MET A 186 -10.73 -1.98 -20.27
C MET A 186 -10.95 -3.50 -20.19
N SER A 187 -12.21 -3.95 -20.05
CA SER A 187 -12.56 -5.37 -20.08
C SER A 187 -12.32 -6.04 -21.44
N LEU A 188 -12.18 -5.26 -22.49
CA LEU A 188 -11.84 -5.74 -23.85
C LEU A 188 -10.32 -5.81 -24.09
N HIS A 189 -9.52 -5.28 -23.17
CA HIS A 189 -8.07 -5.33 -23.30
C HIS A 189 -7.54 -6.74 -23.04
N PRO A 190 -6.67 -7.31 -23.92
CA PRO A 190 -6.29 -8.73 -23.86
C PRO A 190 -5.52 -9.15 -22.60
N ARG A 191 -5.04 -8.20 -21.81
CA ARG A 191 -4.31 -8.45 -20.56
C ARG A 191 -5.08 -8.02 -19.31
N VAL A 192 -6.34 -7.61 -19.45
CA VAL A 192 -7.19 -7.18 -18.33
C VAL A 192 -8.43 -8.06 -18.28
N CYS A 193 -8.66 -8.67 -17.14
CA CYS A 193 -9.85 -9.45 -16.84
C CYS A 193 -10.57 -8.76 -15.67
N ILE A 194 -11.82 -8.36 -15.87
CA ILE A 194 -12.65 -7.72 -14.84
C ILE A 194 -13.81 -8.65 -14.51
N GLN A 195 -13.94 -9.02 -13.25
CA GLN A 195 -15.03 -9.85 -12.76
C GLN A 195 -15.67 -9.23 -11.52
N VAL A 196 -16.96 -9.47 -11.34
CA VAL A 196 -17.74 -8.93 -10.22
C VAL A 196 -18.30 -10.08 -9.39
N ILE A 197 -18.16 -9.97 -8.07
CA ILE A 197 -18.88 -10.82 -7.12
C ILE A 197 -20.22 -10.13 -6.88
N PRO A 198 -21.34 -10.73 -7.35
CA PRO A 198 -22.64 -10.12 -7.20
C PRO A 198 -23.15 -10.24 -5.75
N PHE A 199 -24.02 -9.35 -5.33
CA PHE A 199 -24.66 -9.42 -3.99
C PHE A 199 -25.38 -10.75 -3.75
N SER A 200 -25.89 -11.37 -4.81
CA SER A 200 -26.53 -12.69 -4.72
C SER A 200 -25.58 -13.84 -4.33
N ALA A 201 -24.26 -13.64 -4.46
CA ALA A 201 -23.26 -14.63 -4.04
C ALA A 201 -23.13 -14.77 -2.51
N GLY A 202 -23.66 -13.78 -1.74
CA GLY A 202 -23.60 -13.75 -0.29
C GLY A 202 -22.18 -13.58 0.26
N GLU A 203 -21.84 -14.34 1.30
CA GLU A 203 -20.52 -14.25 1.94
C GLU A 203 -19.40 -14.79 1.04
N HIS A 204 -18.25 -14.11 1.06
CA HIS A 204 -17.05 -14.48 0.30
C HIS A 204 -15.76 -14.04 1.00
N LYS A 205 -14.61 -14.59 0.57
CA LYS A 205 -13.28 -14.36 1.20
C LYS A 205 -12.71 -12.96 1.03
N GLY A 206 -13.35 -12.09 0.27
CA GLY A 206 -12.98 -10.68 0.12
C GLY A 206 -13.59 -9.76 1.19
N LEU A 207 -14.51 -10.21 2.02
CA LEU A 207 -15.18 -9.36 3.03
C LEU A 207 -14.24 -8.84 4.12
N ASP A 208 -13.06 -9.42 4.29
CA ASP A 208 -12.02 -8.94 5.21
C ASP A 208 -11.35 -7.63 4.74
N GLY A 209 -11.60 -7.20 3.50
CA GLY A 209 -11.08 -5.97 2.92
C GLY A 209 -10.28 -6.15 1.62
N PRO A 210 -9.91 -5.03 0.97
CA PRO A 210 -9.18 -5.05 -0.30
C PRO A 210 -7.74 -5.51 -0.15
N PHE A 211 -7.25 -6.20 -1.16
CA PHE A 211 -5.85 -6.63 -1.24
C PHE A 211 -5.39 -6.83 -2.68
N ALA A 212 -4.08 -6.76 -2.86
CA ALA A 212 -3.40 -7.03 -4.12
C ALA A 212 -2.39 -8.16 -3.95
N LEU A 213 -2.29 -9.03 -4.95
CA LEU A 213 -1.20 -9.99 -5.13
C LEU A 213 -0.41 -9.56 -6.35
N ILE A 214 0.89 -9.48 -6.22
CA ILE A 214 1.80 -8.99 -7.25
C ILE A 214 2.84 -10.07 -7.51
N ASP A 215 2.90 -10.53 -8.75
CA ASP A 215 3.96 -11.39 -9.24
C ASP A 215 5.00 -10.52 -9.96
N GLN A 216 6.26 -10.69 -9.60
CA GLN A 216 7.40 -10.04 -10.23
C GLN A 216 8.56 -11.03 -10.31
N GLU A 217 8.94 -11.45 -11.53
CA GLU A 217 9.97 -12.47 -11.75
C GLU A 217 9.70 -13.74 -10.93
N ASP A 218 10.60 -14.11 -10.04
CA ASP A 218 10.48 -15.29 -9.16
C ASP A 218 9.86 -14.96 -7.79
N ARG A 219 9.34 -13.75 -7.59
CA ARG A 219 8.84 -13.26 -6.31
C ARG A 219 7.37 -12.90 -6.36
N GLN A 220 6.63 -13.38 -5.37
CA GLN A 220 5.26 -12.94 -5.14
C GLN A 220 5.16 -12.18 -3.81
N VAL A 221 4.50 -11.04 -3.84
CA VAL A 221 4.20 -10.23 -2.66
C VAL A 221 2.71 -9.92 -2.62
N ALA A 222 2.21 -9.53 -1.45
CA ALA A 222 0.84 -9.06 -1.31
C ALA A 222 0.82 -7.71 -0.60
N TYR A 223 -0.24 -6.94 -0.85
CA TYR A 223 -0.52 -5.71 -0.15
C TYR A 223 -1.98 -5.72 0.31
N THR A 224 -2.21 -5.40 1.57
CA THR A 224 -3.55 -5.22 2.13
C THR A 224 -3.74 -3.75 2.47
N GLU A 225 -4.87 -3.18 2.08
CA GLU A 225 -5.21 -1.79 2.41
C GLU A 225 -5.85 -1.72 3.81
N ALA A 226 -5.57 -0.63 4.53
CA ALA A 226 -6.19 -0.32 5.80
C ALA A 226 -6.29 1.19 5.99
N HIS A 227 -7.24 1.65 6.83
CA HIS A 227 -7.56 3.07 7.02
C HIS A 227 -6.35 3.92 7.48
N MET A 228 -5.50 3.37 8.33
CA MET A 228 -4.29 4.05 8.86
C MET A 228 -3.01 3.63 8.13
N GLY A 229 -3.12 3.19 6.88
CA GLY A 229 -2.02 2.68 6.06
C GLY A 229 -2.11 1.16 5.89
N GLY A 230 -1.66 0.69 4.71
CA GLY A 230 -1.69 -0.71 4.37
C GLY A 230 -0.49 -1.49 4.91
N ARG A 231 -0.45 -2.77 4.61
CA ARG A 231 0.66 -3.66 4.95
C ARG A 231 1.17 -4.39 3.71
N LEU A 232 2.47 -4.25 3.43
CA LEU A 232 3.16 -5.09 2.45
C LEU A 232 3.53 -6.42 3.10
N ILE A 233 3.21 -7.52 2.45
CA ILE A 233 3.39 -8.90 2.92
C ILE A 233 4.34 -9.60 1.98
N GLU A 234 5.49 -10.02 2.50
CA GLU A 234 6.54 -10.73 1.77
C GLU A 234 6.73 -12.17 2.28
N ASP A 235 6.05 -12.53 3.37
CA ASP A 235 6.06 -13.91 3.86
C ASP A 235 5.29 -14.85 2.92
N GLY A 236 5.98 -15.81 2.35
CA GLY A 236 5.40 -16.68 1.34
C GLY A 236 4.23 -17.57 1.82
N LYS A 237 4.05 -17.77 3.14
CA LYS A 237 2.89 -18.51 3.67
C LYS A 237 1.67 -17.59 3.70
N GLU A 238 1.85 -16.34 4.15
CA GLU A 238 0.77 -15.35 4.18
C GLU A 238 0.32 -14.99 2.75
N VAL A 239 1.27 -14.79 1.83
CA VAL A 239 0.99 -14.52 0.40
C VAL A 239 0.19 -15.65 -0.22
N ARG A 240 0.61 -16.91 -0.04
CA ARG A 240 -0.16 -18.09 -0.51
C ARG A 240 -1.56 -18.16 0.07
N ARG A 241 -1.73 -17.82 1.36
CA ARG A 241 -3.05 -17.79 2.00
C ARG A 241 -3.97 -16.76 1.34
N LEU A 242 -3.45 -15.57 1.03
CA LEU A 242 -4.20 -14.53 0.30
C LEU A 242 -4.51 -14.98 -1.13
N GLY A 243 -3.59 -15.68 -1.80
CA GLY A 243 -3.84 -16.29 -3.11
C GLY A 243 -5.03 -17.25 -3.09
N VAL A 244 -5.08 -18.16 -2.10
CA VAL A 244 -6.23 -19.06 -1.91
C VAL A 244 -7.52 -18.27 -1.63
N ASN A 245 -7.47 -17.21 -0.81
CA ASN A 245 -8.64 -16.37 -0.55
C ASN A 245 -9.13 -15.67 -1.82
N TYR A 246 -8.20 -15.18 -2.67
CA TYR A 246 -8.54 -14.60 -3.97
C TYR A 246 -9.26 -15.61 -4.87
N ASP A 247 -8.71 -16.81 -5.01
CA ASP A 247 -9.27 -17.83 -5.90
C ASP A 247 -10.65 -18.32 -5.38
N LEU A 248 -10.85 -18.43 -4.05
CA LEU A 248 -12.15 -18.75 -3.45
C LEU A 248 -13.17 -17.62 -3.62
N ALA A 249 -12.76 -16.35 -3.55
CA ALA A 249 -13.63 -15.21 -3.81
C ALA A 249 -14.00 -15.17 -5.30
N ARG A 250 -13.03 -15.37 -6.20
CA ARG A 250 -13.24 -15.38 -7.66
C ARG A 250 -14.17 -16.50 -8.11
N ALA A 251 -14.16 -17.63 -7.43
CA ALA A 251 -15.08 -18.75 -7.73
C ALA A 251 -16.57 -18.39 -7.53
N LYS A 252 -16.86 -17.28 -6.84
CA LYS A 252 -18.22 -16.75 -6.65
C LYS A 252 -18.54 -15.58 -7.60
N ALA A 253 -17.59 -15.16 -8.42
CA ALA A 253 -17.77 -14.05 -9.34
C ALA A 253 -18.51 -14.47 -10.61
N LEU A 254 -19.13 -13.50 -11.24
CA LEU A 254 -19.66 -13.60 -12.59
C LEU A 254 -18.52 -13.86 -13.59
N SER A 255 -18.84 -14.46 -14.72
CA SER A 255 -17.93 -14.51 -15.88
C SER A 255 -17.67 -13.10 -16.42
N ASP A 256 -16.67 -12.97 -17.30
CA ASP A 256 -16.35 -11.70 -17.94
C ASP A 256 -17.54 -11.14 -18.74
N ASP A 257 -18.29 -12.03 -19.46
CA ASP A 257 -19.47 -11.63 -20.23
C ASP A 257 -20.63 -11.18 -19.35
N GLU A 258 -20.94 -11.95 -18.29
CA GLU A 258 -21.97 -11.58 -17.31
C GLU A 258 -21.61 -10.29 -16.56
N THR A 259 -20.31 -10.07 -16.28
CA THR A 259 -19.82 -8.83 -15.67
C THR A 259 -20.09 -7.63 -16.57
N ARG A 260 -19.82 -7.74 -17.88
CA ARG A 260 -20.13 -6.68 -18.84
C ARG A 260 -21.61 -6.36 -18.91
N VAL A 261 -22.46 -7.38 -18.93
CA VAL A 261 -23.91 -7.20 -18.88
C VAL A 261 -24.35 -6.44 -17.62
N LEU A 262 -23.82 -6.84 -16.46
CA LEU A 262 -24.13 -6.13 -15.20
C LEU A 262 -23.69 -4.67 -15.23
N ILE A 263 -22.52 -4.36 -15.79
CA ILE A 263 -22.01 -2.98 -15.88
C ILE A 263 -22.93 -2.16 -16.81
N ASP A 264 -23.35 -2.70 -17.96
CA ASP A 264 -24.28 -2.04 -18.88
C ASP A 264 -25.63 -1.74 -18.21
N GLU A 265 -26.23 -2.71 -17.50
CA GLU A 265 -27.48 -2.52 -16.73
C GLU A 265 -27.34 -1.41 -15.68
N LEU A 266 -26.19 -1.36 -14.97
CA LEU A 266 -25.94 -0.32 -13.98
C LEU A 266 -25.76 1.07 -14.62
N MET A 267 -25.18 1.16 -15.80
CA MET A 267 -25.06 2.43 -16.54
C MET A 267 -26.42 2.93 -17.00
N GLU A 268 -27.31 2.06 -17.50
CA GLU A 268 -28.67 2.44 -17.85
C GLU A 268 -29.45 2.96 -16.63
N ALA A 269 -29.25 2.38 -15.45
CA ALA A 269 -29.88 2.82 -14.19
C ALA A 269 -29.35 4.18 -13.66
N LEU A 270 -28.31 4.73 -14.26
CA LEU A 270 -27.77 6.07 -13.94
C LEU A 270 -28.38 7.18 -14.82
N LEU A 271 -29.17 6.81 -15.84
CA LEU A 271 -29.93 7.75 -16.68
C LEU A 271 -31.12 8.32 -15.92
#